data_e6522f2fb626998fca9357b0aa69d3c1
#
_entry.id   e6522f2fb626998fca9357b0aa69d3c1
#
_cell.length_a   1.000
_cell.length_b   1.000
_cell.length_c   1.000
_cell.angle_alpha   90.00
_cell.angle_beta   90.00
_cell.angle_gamma   90.00
#
_symmetry.space_group_name_H-M   'P 1'
#
loop_
_entity.id
_entity.type
_entity.pdbx_description
1 polymer ?
#
loop_
_entity_poly.entity_id
_entity_poly.type
_entity_poly.pdbx_seq_one_letter_code
_entity_poly.pdbx_strand_id
1 'polypeptide(L)'
;MKKLIILLFSLFISINSYSGLLKEGICFETDGQNVVFLLNETDPYTGKYLCKYDNGQKEKEGRYKDGRLIGKWTVWYESGQKESEANYKNGKLDGKSTWWNKKGQKVKQKNYKNGKLDGKLIEWFQFNGEIKREENYK
;
A
#
# COMPACT_ATOMS: atom_id res chain seq x y z
N MET A 1 -10.44 -0.96 -28.46
CA MET A 1 -9.14 -0.33 -28.73
C MET A 1 -9.32 1.18 -28.70
N LYS A 2 -8.98 1.85 -27.61
CA LYS A 2 -8.93 3.32 -27.52
C LYS A 2 -7.47 3.71 -27.35
N LYS A 3 -6.87 4.21 -28.40
CA LYS A 3 -5.51 4.79 -28.38
C LYS A 3 -5.57 6.11 -27.64
N LEU A 4 -4.88 6.17 -26.49
CA LEU A 4 -4.63 7.42 -25.78
C LEU A 4 -3.51 8.16 -26.50
N ILE A 5 -3.84 9.26 -27.16
CA ILE A 5 -2.86 10.16 -27.79
C ILE A 5 -2.28 11.03 -26.69
N ILE A 6 -1.02 10.79 -26.35
CA ILE A 6 -0.26 11.69 -25.46
C ILE A 6 0.29 12.82 -26.34
N LEU A 7 -0.22 14.02 -26.15
CA LEU A 7 0.30 15.24 -26.75
C LEU A 7 1.66 15.57 -26.13
N LEU A 8 2.71 15.43 -26.93
CA LEU A 8 4.06 15.88 -26.60
C LEU A 8 4.10 17.42 -26.61
N PHE A 9 4.08 18.02 -25.42
CA PHE A 9 4.52 19.40 -25.25
C PHE A 9 6.04 19.38 -25.01
N SER A 10 6.79 19.76 -26.04
CA SER A 10 8.22 19.98 -26.00
C SER A 10 8.52 21.26 -25.20
N LEU A 11 8.89 21.14 -23.95
CA LEU A 11 9.61 22.17 -23.18
C LEU A 11 10.94 21.58 -22.74
N PHE A 12 12.01 22.11 -23.31
CA PHE A 12 13.39 21.87 -22.85
C PHE A 12 13.51 22.38 -21.42
N ILE A 13 13.40 21.48 -20.44
CA ILE A 13 13.79 21.72 -19.05
C ILE A 13 14.89 20.72 -18.73
N SER A 14 16.02 21.27 -18.26
CA SER A 14 17.26 20.55 -17.98
C SER A 14 17.03 19.30 -17.10
N ILE A 15 17.62 18.19 -17.52
CA ILE A 15 17.42 16.81 -17.06
C ILE A 15 17.81 16.54 -15.61
N ASN A 16 18.29 17.53 -14.84
CA ASN A 16 18.82 17.33 -13.50
C ASN A 16 17.87 17.57 -12.32
N SER A 17 16.57 17.83 -12.58
CA SER A 17 15.60 18.12 -11.50
C SER A 17 14.48 17.09 -11.34
N TYR A 18 14.42 16.05 -12.15
CA TYR A 18 13.28 15.13 -12.18
C TYR A 18 13.27 14.04 -11.11
N SER A 19 14.39 13.77 -10.43
CA SER A 19 14.44 12.72 -9.40
C SER A 19 13.68 13.07 -8.10
N GLY A 20 13.35 14.34 -7.90
CA GLY A 20 12.62 14.81 -6.71
C GLY A 20 11.10 14.90 -6.88
N LEU A 21 10.61 15.15 -8.12
CA LEU A 21 9.20 15.47 -8.37
C LEU A 21 8.30 14.24 -8.54
N LEU A 22 8.87 13.08 -8.84
CA LEU A 22 8.13 11.84 -9.06
C LEU A 22 7.86 11.04 -7.77
N LYS A 23 8.29 11.54 -6.61
CA LYS A 23 8.18 10.81 -5.33
C LYS A 23 6.91 11.11 -4.53
N GLU A 24 6.16 12.14 -4.90
CA GLU A 24 4.91 12.47 -4.22
C GLU A 24 3.75 12.55 -5.24
N GLY A 25 2.82 11.61 -5.14
CA GLY A 25 1.53 11.70 -5.81
C GLY A 25 1.29 10.80 -7.02
N ILE A 26 2.23 9.94 -7.42
CA ILE A 26 1.94 8.94 -8.45
C ILE A 26 1.45 7.67 -7.78
N CYS A 27 0.14 7.45 -7.84
CA CYS A 27 -0.46 6.17 -7.51
C CYS A 27 -0.22 5.24 -8.69
N PHE A 28 0.64 4.25 -8.53
CA PHE A 28 0.78 3.19 -9.51
C PHE A 28 0.18 1.89 -8.95
N GLU A 29 -0.56 1.21 -9.79
CA GLU A 29 -1.02 -0.13 -9.50
C GLU A 29 0.05 -1.12 -9.96
N THR A 30 0.32 -2.12 -9.15
CA THR A 30 1.18 -3.22 -9.55
C THR A 30 0.33 -4.22 -10.34
N ASP A 31 0.81 -4.66 -11.48
CA ASP A 31 0.17 -5.66 -12.35
C ASP A 31 0.18 -7.09 -11.79
N GLY A 32 0.37 -7.24 -10.48
CA GLY A 32 0.40 -8.53 -9.80
C GLY A 32 1.76 -9.24 -9.81
N GLN A 33 2.80 -8.65 -10.37
CA GLN A 33 4.14 -9.24 -10.37
C GLN A 33 4.93 -9.02 -9.07
N ASN A 34 4.37 -8.31 -8.10
CA ASN A 34 5.00 -8.01 -6.81
C ASN A 34 6.32 -7.20 -6.87
N VAL A 35 6.73 -6.71 -8.03
CA VAL A 35 7.92 -5.86 -8.20
C VAL A 35 7.51 -4.57 -8.87
N VAL A 36 7.89 -3.44 -8.29
CA VAL A 36 7.50 -2.11 -8.74
C VAL A 36 8.69 -1.43 -9.41
N PHE A 37 8.46 -0.91 -10.61
CA PHE A 37 9.36 -0.05 -11.35
C PHE A 37 8.74 1.33 -11.50
N LEU A 38 9.55 2.37 -11.52
CA LEU A 38 9.08 3.69 -11.96
C LEU A 38 9.05 3.74 -13.48
N LEU A 39 8.20 4.62 -14.02
CA LEU A 39 8.09 4.82 -15.45
C LEU A 39 9.47 5.19 -16.03
N ASN A 40 9.90 4.50 -17.09
CA ASN A 40 11.19 4.66 -17.76
C ASN A 40 12.43 4.30 -16.93
N GLU A 41 12.28 3.62 -15.81
CA GLU A 41 13.39 3.08 -15.04
C GLU A 41 13.58 1.59 -15.33
N THR A 42 14.83 1.17 -15.44
CA THR A 42 15.19 -0.25 -15.63
C THR A 42 15.38 -0.96 -14.29
N ASP A 43 15.70 -0.20 -13.25
CA ASP A 43 15.93 -0.73 -11.92
C ASP A 43 14.64 -0.73 -11.08
N PRO A 44 14.42 -1.77 -10.28
CA PRO A 44 13.28 -1.84 -9.38
C PRO A 44 13.27 -0.71 -8.35
N TYR A 45 12.11 -0.14 -8.10
CA TYR A 45 11.97 1.02 -7.21
C TYR A 45 12.41 0.73 -5.78
N THR A 46 13.21 1.63 -5.23
CA THR A 46 13.57 1.67 -3.80
C THR A 46 13.27 3.05 -3.24
N GLY A 47 12.37 3.14 -2.27
CA GLY A 47 12.00 4.42 -1.68
C GLY A 47 10.71 4.39 -0.88
N LYS A 48 10.28 5.59 -0.47
CA LYS A 48 8.97 5.81 0.15
C LYS A 48 7.89 5.90 -0.91
N TYR A 49 6.73 5.32 -0.63
CA TYR A 49 5.54 5.43 -1.43
C TYR A 49 4.47 6.18 -0.67
N LEU A 50 3.86 7.17 -1.29
CA LEU A 50 2.73 7.92 -0.78
C LEU A 50 1.76 8.20 -1.92
N CYS A 51 0.56 7.65 -1.81
CA CYS A 51 -0.58 7.96 -2.65
C CYS A 51 -1.60 8.79 -1.87
N LYS A 52 -2.26 9.73 -2.55
CA LYS A 52 -3.29 10.58 -1.97
C LYS A 52 -4.57 10.50 -2.78
N TYR A 53 -5.69 10.64 -2.13
CA TYR A 53 -6.99 10.88 -2.75
C TYR A 53 -7.05 12.29 -3.38
N ASP A 54 -8.03 12.54 -4.25
CA ASP A 54 -8.23 13.84 -4.88
C ASP A 54 -8.48 14.96 -3.88
N ASN A 55 -9.01 14.65 -2.69
CA ASN A 55 -9.18 15.59 -1.58
C ASN A 55 -7.88 15.91 -0.82
N GLY A 56 -6.73 15.35 -1.24
CA GLY A 56 -5.40 15.56 -0.65
C GLY A 56 -5.09 14.68 0.56
N GLN A 57 -6.04 13.90 1.05
CA GLN A 57 -5.81 12.96 2.15
C GLN A 57 -4.98 11.76 1.70
N LYS A 58 -4.22 11.16 2.62
CA LYS A 58 -3.47 9.94 2.33
C LYS A 58 -4.44 8.82 1.95
N GLU A 59 -4.10 8.08 0.90
CA GLU A 59 -4.74 6.83 0.50
C GLU A 59 -3.87 5.64 0.91
N LYS A 60 -2.59 5.65 0.52
CA LYS A 60 -1.65 4.56 0.80
C LYS A 60 -0.27 5.12 1.16
N GLU A 61 0.40 4.50 2.11
CA GLU A 61 1.78 4.85 2.48
C GLU A 61 2.56 3.59 2.86
N GLY A 62 3.84 3.57 2.44
CA GLY A 62 4.73 2.48 2.78
C GLY A 62 6.14 2.68 2.21
N ARG A 63 6.84 1.57 2.07
CA ARG A 63 8.19 1.55 1.50
C ARG A 63 8.38 0.37 0.58
N TYR A 64 9.15 0.61 -0.46
CA TYR A 64 9.68 -0.41 -1.35
C TYR A 64 11.19 -0.50 -1.21
N LYS A 65 11.73 -1.69 -1.36
CA LYS A 65 13.14 -1.98 -1.58
C LYS A 65 13.25 -2.99 -2.71
N ASP A 66 14.02 -2.62 -3.73
CA ASP A 66 14.21 -3.45 -4.92
C ASP A 66 12.85 -3.90 -5.51
N GLY A 67 11.91 -2.94 -5.68
CA GLY A 67 10.56 -3.13 -6.18
C GLY A 67 9.61 -3.91 -5.27
N ARG A 68 10.01 -4.28 -4.05
CA ARG A 68 9.21 -5.10 -3.14
C ARG A 68 8.83 -4.34 -1.89
N LEU A 69 7.62 -4.55 -1.40
CA LEU A 69 7.14 -3.98 -0.14
C LEU A 69 8.00 -4.45 1.04
N ILE A 70 8.37 -3.48 1.89
CA ILE A 70 9.07 -3.72 3.15
C ILE A 70 8.47 -2.89 4.27
N GLY A 71 8.50 -3.46 5.50
CA GLY A 71 8.03 -2.76 6.70
C GLY A 71 6.53 -2.52 6.68
N LYS A 72 6.13 -1.44 7.30
CA LYS A 72 4.72 -1.08 7.47
C LYS A 72 4.13 -0.51 6.19
N TRP A 73 2.96 -1.04 5.82
CA TRP A 73 2.08 -0.53 4.77
C TRP A 73 0.75 -0.13 5.39
N THR A 74 0.29 1.09 5.12
CA THR A 74 -0.96 1.62 5.67
C THR A 74 -1.84 2.12 4.55
N VAL A 75 -3.14 1.80 4.62
CA VAL A 75 -4.20 2.27 3.74
C VAL A 75 -5.21 3.04 4.58
N TRP A 76 -5.74 4.12 4.03
CA TRP A 76 -6.76 4.96 4.66
C TRP A 76 -8.01 5.03 3.79
N TYR A 77 -9.15 5.21 4.41
CA TYR A 77 -10.36 5.65 3.75
C TYR A 77 -10.21 7.12 3.32
N GLU A 78 -11.00 7.53 2.34
CA GLU A 78 -11.06 8.92 1.87
C GLU A 78 -11.43 9.92 3.00
N SER A 79 -12.09 9.45 4.08
CA SER A 79 -12.35 10.20 5.30
C SER A 79 -11.10 10.48 6.15
N GLY A 80 -9.94 9.92 5.80
CA GLY A 80 -8.69 10.03 6.55
C GLY A 80 -8.53 9.03 7.70
N GLN A 81 -9.52 8.19 7.96
CA GLN A 81 -9.41 7.12 8.95
C GLN A 81 -8.66 5.91 8.37
N LYS A 82 -7.90 5.19 9.20
CA LYS A 82 -7.23 3.97 8.74
C LYS A 82 -8.25 2.92 8.30
N GLU A 83 -7.99 2.32 7.15
CA GLU A 83 -8.69 1.15 6.63
C GLU A 83 -7.93 -0.14 6.95
N SER A 84 -6.62 -0.14 6.69
CA SER A 84 -5.78 -1.29 7.00
C SER A 84 -4.34 -0.90 7.30
N GLU A 85 -3.67 -1.75 8.06
CA GLU A 85 -2.23 -1.67 8.33
C GLU A 85 -1.66 -3.09 8.31
N ALA A 86 -0.55 -3.29 7.61
CA ALA A 86 0.11 -4.58 7.49
C ALA A 86 1.63 -4.42 7.51
N ASN A 87 2.34 -5.48 7.89
CA ASN A 87 3.79 -5.52 7.80
C ASN A 87 4.23 -6.46 6.68
N TYR A 88 5.23 -6.02 5.94
CA TYR A 88 5.80 -6.74 4.80
C TYR A 88 7.30 -6.99 4.98
N LYS A 89 7.75 -8.13 4.50
CA LYS A 89 9.16 -8.49 4.36
C LYS A 89 9.36 -9.10 2.99
N ASN A 90 10.20 -8.46 2.17
CA ASN A 90 10.49 -8.90 0.80
C ASN A 90 9.22 -9.18 -0.03
N GLY A 91 8.24 -8.26 -0.01
CA GLY A 91 6.98 -8.34 -0.74
C GLY A 91 5.93 -9.29 -0.15
N LYS A 92 6.23 -10.00 0.94
CA LYS A 92 5.30 -10.92 1.58
C LYS A 92 4.81 -10.37 2.91
N LEU A 93 3.55 -10.64 3.26
CA LEU A 93 3.03 -10.34 4.59
C LEU A 93 3.88 -11.07 5.65
N ASP A 94 4.38 -10.30 6.63
CA ASP A 94 5.20 -10.84 7.72
C ASP A 94 4.94 -10.02 8.99
N GLY A 95 4.24 -10.61 9.94
CA GLY A 95 3.77 -9.97 11.16
C GLY A 95 2.27 -9.68 11.14
N LYS A 96 1.87 -8.72 11.95
CA LYS A 96 0.47 -8.35 12.18
C LYS A 96 -0.11 -7.55 11.02
N SER A 97 -1.33 -7.90 10.62
CA SER A 97 -2.19 -7.11 9.74
C SER A 97 -3.52 -6.83 10.45
N THR A 98 -4.00 -5.59 10.39
CA THR A 98 -5.21 -5.14 11.07
C THR A 98 -6.08 -4.35 10.10
N TRP A 99 -7.39 -4.54 10.17
CA TRP A 99 -8.40 -3.83 9.38
C TRP A 99 -9.40 -3.13 10.31
N TRP A 100 -9.83 -1.96 9.89
CA TRP A 100 -10.82 -1.13 10.57
C TRP A 100 -11.98 -0.81 9.62
N ASN A 101 -13.15 -0.58 10.17
CA ASN A 101 -14.27 -0.03 9.43
C ASN A 101 -14.19 1.52 9.35
N LYS A 102 -15.09 2.13 8.58
CA LYS A 102 -15.18 3.60 8.42
C LYS A 102 -15.46 4.36 9.72
N LYS A 103 -15.84 3.68 10.81
CA LYS A 103 -16.01 4.25 12.15
C LYS A 103 -14.74 4.15 13.00
N GLY A 104 -13.63 3.61 12.44
CA GLY A 104 -12.38 3.41 13.17
C GLY A 104 -12.37 2.19 14.12
N GLN A 105 -13.38 1.35 14.07
CA GLN A 105 -13.44 0.13 14.89
C GLN A 105 -12.69 -1.00 14.20
N LYS A 106 -11.91 -1.77 14.95
CA LYS A 106 -11.25 -2.98 14.41
C LYS A 106 -12.31 -4.00 14.00
N VAL A 107 -12.14 -4.56 12.82
CA VAL A 107 -13.03 -5.61 12.28
C VAL A 107 -12.30 -6.93 12.08
N LYS A 108 -10.97 -6.88 11.85
CA LYS A 108 -10.17 -8.09 11.65
C LYS A 108 -8.70 -7.85 12.01
N GLN A 109 -8.07 -8.88 12.56
CA GLN A 109 -6.63 -8.94 12.76
C GLN A 109 -6.12 -10.33 12.39
N LYS A 110 -4.99 -10.38 11.71
CA LYS A 110 -4.31 -11.62 11.32
C LYS A 110 -2.82 -11.50 11.56
N ASN A 111 -2.18 -12.62 11.88
CA ASN A 111 -0.73 -12.71 11.89
C ASN A 111 -0.25 -13.55 10.72
N TYR A 112 0.87 -13.13 10.13
CA TYR A 112 1.46 -13.78 8.98
C TYR A 112 2.96 -14.01 9.20
N LYS A 113 3.46 -15.06 8.57
CA LYS A 113 4.89 -15.34 8.44
C LYS A 113 5.18 -15.79 7.01
N ASN A 114 6.05 -15.06 6.33
CA ASN A 114 6.41 -15.35 4.93
C ASN A 114 5.19 -15.49 4.00
N GLY A 115 4.13 -14.67 4.18
CA GLY A 115 2.92 -14.65 3.39
C GLY A 115 1.85 -15.67 3.76
N LYS A 116 2.11 -16.58 4.72
CA LYS A 116 1.15 -17.56 5.22
C LYS A 116 0.60 -17.13 6.58
N LEU A 117 -0.65 -17.49 6.87
CA LEU A 117 -1.21 -17.31 8.20
C LEU A 117 -0.37 -18.09 9.22
N ASP A 118 0.07 -17.39 10.28
CA ASP A 118 0.87 -17.95 11.37
C ASP A 118 0.54 -17.18 12.65
N GLY A 119 -0.10 -17.84 13.62
CA GLY A 119 -0.58 -17.26 14.85
C GLY A 119 -2.05 -16.85 14.79
N LYS A 120 -2.42 -15.81 15.54
CA LYS A 120 -3.83 -15.45 15.77
C LYS A 120 -4.52 -14.82 14.55
N LEU A 121 -5.76 -15.25 14.30
CA LEU A 121 -6.78 -14.59 13.53
C LEU A 121 -7.89 -14.18 14.49
N ILE A 122 -8.28 -12.90 14.49
CA ILE A 122 -9.39 -12.39 15.30
C ILE A 122 -10.31 -11.58 14.39
N GLU A 123 -11.61 -11.82 14.47
CA GLU A 123 -12.65 -11.03 13.84
C GLU A 123 -13.59 -10.49 14.90
N TRP A 124 -14.03 -9.24 14.76
CA TRP A 124 -14.96 -8.58 15.66
C TRP A 124 -16.29 -8.29 14.98
N PHE A 125 -17.37 -8.31 15.76
CA PHE A 125 -18.64 -7.77 15.32
C PHE A 125 -18.54 -6.25 15.16
N GLN A 126 -19.04 -5.74 14.03
CA GLN A 126 -18.92 -4.31 13.68
C GLN A 126 -19.85 -3.39 14.50
N PHE A 127 -20.84 -3.96 15.20
CA PHE A 127 -21.83 -3.17 15.92
C PHE A 127 -21.52 -3.01 17.43
N ASN A 128 -20.84 -3.95 18.06
CA ASN A 128 -20.54 -3.93 19.50
C ASN A 128 -19.06 -4.13 19.86
N GLY A 129 -18.20 -4.46 18.88
CA GLY A 129 -16.77 -4.69 19.11
C GLY A 129 -16.42 -5.99 19.84
N GLU A 130 -17.39 -6.86 20.05
CA GLU A 130 -17.14 -8.20 20.63
C GLU A 130 -16.44 -9.11 19.63
N ILE A 131 -15.69 -10.09 20.15
CA ILE A 131 -15.02 -11.09 19.31
C ILE A 131 -16.08 -11.99 18.69
N LYS A 132 -16.11 -12.02 17.35
CA LYS A 132 -16.91 -12.92 16.54
C LYS A 132 -16.25 -14.28 16.34
N ARG A 133 -14.92 -14.25 16.16
CA ARG A 133 -14.12 -15.45 15.85
C ARG A 133 -12.67 -15.23 16.29
N GLU A 134 -12.11 -16.25 16.92
CA GLU A 134 -10.67 -16.32 17.21
C GLU A 134 -10.14 -17.71 16.85
N GLU A 135 -9.04 -17.74 16.11
CA GLU A 135 -8.37 -18.95 15.67
C GLU A 135 -6.86 -18.78 15.75
N ASN A 136 -6.15 -19.91 15.90
CA ASN A 136 -4.69 -19.99 15.86
C ASN A 136 -4.24 -20.87 14.70
N TYR A 137 -3.32 -20.33 13.92
CA TYR A 137 -2.68 -21.01 12.80
C TYR A 137 -1.21 -21.29 13.12
N LYS A 138 -0.69 -22.42 12.64
CA LYS A 138 0.72 -22.82 12.72
C LYS A 138 1.27 -23.12 11.36
#